data_6e78ef7729d415e61445ead4b564099e
#
_entry.id   6e78ef7729d415e61445ead4b564099e
#
_cell.length_a   1.000
_cell.length_b   1.000
_cell.length_c   1.000
_cell.angle_alpha   90.00
_cell.angle_beta   90.00
_cell.angle_gamma   90.00
#
_symmetry.space_group_name_H-M   'P 1'
#
loop_
_entity.id
_entity.type
_entity.pdbx_description
1 polymer ?
#
loop_
_entity_poly.entity_id
_entity_poly.type
_entity_poly.pdbx_seq_one_letter_code
_entity_poly.pdbx_strand_id
1 'polypeptide(L)'
;MPAHVVPAAIDESVLKGELPRIHALRLAKEKALAAKARHDAPAFILAADTVVACGRRILPKAETDGDVRDCLALLSGRRHQVMTAVALLAPDGRLRTRLALTRVSFRRLTEPEIAAYVEGREGIGKAGGYAIQGRAEVFVKDISGSYSNVVGLPLSLTVLLLQGCGVPVP
;
A
#
# COMPACT_ATOMS: atom_id res chain seq x y z
N MET A 1 11.30 3.84 -20.95
CA MET A 1 10.50 2.64 -21.28
C MET A 1 9.04 2.98 -21.15
N PRO A 2 8.19 2.74 -22.16
CA PRO A 2 6.76 2.97 -22.03
C PRO A 2 6.17 2.00 -20.99
N ALA A 3 5.34 2.53 -20.09
CA ALA A 3 4.61 1.75 -19.11
C ALA A 3 3.12 1.86 -19.37
N HIS A 4 2.43 0.73 -19.34
CA HIS A 4 0.98 0.67 -19.46
C HIS A 4 0.37 0.29 -18.11
N VAL A 5 -0.65 1.03 -17.68
CA VAL A 5 -1.40 0.71 -16.47
C VAL A 5 -2.53 -0.25 -16.82
N VAL A 6 -2.52 -1.42 -16.19
CA VAL A 6 -3.56 -2.45 -16.36
C VAL A 6 -4.29 -2.60 -15.02
N PRO A 7 -5.59 -2.24 -14.92
CA PRO A 7 -6.36 -2.45 -13.70
C PRO A 7 -6.45 -3.94 -13.37
N ALA A 8 -6.10 -4.31 -12.15
CA ALA A 8 -6.24 -5.67 -11.64
C ALA A 8 -7.48 -5.73 -10.74
N ALA A 9 -8.60 -6.24 -11.26
CA ALA A 9 -9.78 -6.53 -10.46
C ALA A 9 -9.61 -7.90 -9.81
N ILE A 10 -9.33 -7.91 -8.51
CA ILE A 10 -9.20 -9.11 -7.68
C ILE A 10 -10.02 -8.92 -6.40
N ASP A 11 -10.30 -10.01 -5.69
CA ASP A 11 -10.86 -9.95 -4.34
C ASP A 11 -9.77 -9.55 -3.34
N GLU A 12 -9.89 -8.35 -2.76
CA GLU A 12 -8.95 -7.82 -1.77
C GLU A 12 -9.35 -8.14 -0.33
N SER A 13 -10.33 -9.00 -0.10
CA SER A 13 -10.78 -9.37 1.24
C SER A 13 -9.68 -10.07 2.06
N VAL A 14 -9.67 -9.79 3.37
CA VAL A 14 -8.74 -10.44 4.31
C VAL A 14 -9.22 -11.85 4.60
N LEU A 15 -8.36 -12.85 4.44
CA LEU A 15 -8.68 -14.23 4.74
C LEU A 15 -8.67 -14.47 6.25
N LYS A 16 -9.44 -15.47 6.72
CA LYS A 16 -9.52 -15.81 8.13
C LYS A 16 -8.13 -16.09 8.73
N GLY A 17 -7.74 -15.31 9.72
CA GLY A 17 -6.44 -15.45 10.40
C GLY A 17 -5.24 -14.94 9.61
N GLU A 18 -5.45 -14.31 8.47
CA GLU A 18 -4.38 -13.80 7.63
C GLU A 18 -3.63 -12.65 8.31
N LEU A 19 -2.30 -12.76 8.36
CA LEU A 19 -1.45 -11.71 8.91
C LEU A 19 -1.24 -10.58 7.88
N PRO A 20 -1.06 -9.31 8.31
CA PRO A 20 -0.89 -8.17 7.41
C PRO A 20 0.18 -8.37 6.33
N ARG A 21 1.32 -8.96 6.71
CA ARG A 21 2.43 -9.27 5.81
C ARG A 21 2.04 -10.26 4.73
N ILE A 22 1.29 -11.31 5.11
CA ILE A 22 0.86 -12.36 4.18
C ILE A 22 -0.17 -11.81 3.22
N HIS A 23 -1.10 -11.01 3.74
CA HIS A 23 -2.13 -10.33 2.97
C HIS A 23 -1.52 -9.44 1.87
N ALA A 24 -0.59 -8.54 2.21
CA ALA A 24 0.08 -7.70 1.23
C ALA A 24 0.79 -8.51 0.13
N LEU A 25 1.54 -9.56 0.52
CA LEU A 25 2.25 -10.41 -0.43
C LEU A 25 1.30 -11.20 -1.35
N ARG A 26 0.18 -11.70 -0.82
CA ARG A 26 -0.84 -12.40 -1.61
C ARG A 26 -1.44 -11.47 -2.63
N LEU A 27 -1.93 -10.30 -2.21
CA LEU A 27 -2.59 -9.36 -3.11
C LEU A 27 -1.64 -8.85 -4.22
N ALA A 28 -0.39 -8.53 -3.89
CA ALA A 28 0.58 -8.11 -4.89
C ALA A 28 0.81 -9.19 -5.96
N LYS A 29 0.91 -10.46 -5.56
CA LYS A 29 1.03 -11.61 -6.48
C LYS A 29 -0.20 -11.77 -7.35
N GLU A 30 -1.38 -11.78 -6.75
CA GLU A 30 -2.66 -11.95 -7.45
C GLU A 30 -2.89 -10.82 -8.46
N LYS A 31 -2.56 -9.56 -8.10
CA LYS A 31 -2.60 -8.41 -9.02
C LYS A 31 -1.66 -8.60 -10.21
N ALA A 32 -0.44 -9.08 -9.99
CA ALA A 32 0.50 -9.33 -11.09
C ALA A 32 -0.01 -10.43 -12.04
N LEU A 33 -0.55 -11.51 -11.51
CA LEU A 33 -1.12 -12.61 -12.29
C LEU A 33 -2.38 -12.20 -13.05
N ALA A 34 -3.27 -11.42 -12.40
CA ALA A 34 -4.48 -10.90 -13.04
C ALA A 34 -4.15 -9.92 -14.19
N ALA A 35 -3.11 -9.09 -14.01
CA ALA A 35 -2.63 -8.22 -15.08
C ALA A 35 -2.03 -9.03 -16.24
N LYS A 36 -1.30 -10.12 -15.95
CA LYS A 36 -0.77 -11.02 -16.99
C LYS A 36 -1.88 -11.66 -17.82
N ALA A 37 -2.97 -12.07 -17.19
CA ALA A 37 -4.11 -12.68 -17.89
C ALA A 37 -4.81 -11.73 -18.88
N ARG A 38 -4.53 -10.43 -18.78
CA ARG A 38 -5.08 -9.37 -19.65
C ARG A 38 -4.06 -8.81 -20.64
N HIS A 39 -2.85 -9.37 -20.68
CA HIS A 39 -1.76 -8.87 -21.50
C HIS A 39 -1.03 -10.04 -22.16
N ASP A 40 -1.28 -10.26 -23.47
CA ASP A 40 -0.77 -11.43 -24.20
C ASP A 40 0.71 -11.31 -24.59
N ALA A 41 1.21 -10.08 -24.78
CA ALA A 41 2.58 -9.88 -25.18
C ALA A 41 3.58 -10.16 -24.03
N PRO A 42 4.81 -10.62 -24.34
CA PRO A 42 5.87 -10.76 -23.35
C PRO A 42 6.21 -9.40 -22.74
N ALA A 43 6.01 -9.25 -21.42
CA ALA A 43 6.29 -8.02 -20.71
C ALA A 43 6.69 -8.31 -19.26
N PHE A 44 7.44 -7.38 -18.66
CA PHE A 44 7.57 -7.34 -17.21
C PHE A 44 6.31 -6.71 -16.62
N ILE A 45 5.71 -7.37 -15.63
CA ILE A 45 4.51 -6.89 -14.95
C ILE A 45 4.88 -6.58 -13.50
N LEU A 46 4.77 -5.30 -13.15
CA LEU A 46 4.99 -4.82 -11.79
C LEU A 46 3.64 -4.56 -11.14
N ALA A 47 3.41 -5.18 -9.99
CA ALA A 47 2.24 -4.91 -9.15
C ALA A 47 2.67 -4.64 -7.72
N ALA A 48 1.91 -3.81 -7.03
CA ALA A 48 2.11 -3.53 -5.62
C ALA A 48 0.78 -3.54 -4.87
N ASP A 49 0.86 -3.90 -3.58
CA ASP A 49 -0.27 -3.78 -2.67
C ASP A 49 0.19 -3.26 -1.32
N THR A 50 -0.58 -2.31 -0.76
CA THR A 50 -0.26 -1.62 0.49
C THR A 50 -1.30 -1.92 1.54
N VAL A 51 -0.81 -2.37 2.69
CA VAL A 51 -1.61 -2.70 3.87
C VAL A 51 -1.18 -1.81 5.04
N VAL A 52 -2.14 -1.21 5.71
CA VAL A 52 -1.93 -0.50 6.98
C VAL A 52 -2.41 -1.39 8.12
N ALA A 53 -1.59 -1.55 9.16
CA ALA A 53 -1.95 -2.38 10.30
C ALA A 53 -1.54 -1.74 11.63
N CYS A 54 -2.42 -1.83 12.62
CA CYS A 54 -2.14 -1.49 14.02
C CYS A 54 -2.02 -2.80 14.82
N GLY A 55 -0.79 -3.15 15.18
CA GLY A 55 -0.51 -4.50 15.67
C GLY A 55 -0.83 -5.56 14.60
N ARG A 56 -1.71 -6.51 14.93
CA ARG A 56 -2.16 -7.56 14.00
C ARG A 56 -3.44 -7.18 13.24
N ARG A 57 -4.08 -6.08 13.62
CA ARG A 57 -5.32 -5.62 12.99
C ARG A 57 -5.01 -4.90 11.70
N ILE A 58 -5.45 -5.46 10.59
CA ILE A 58 -5.45 -4.80 9.28
C ILE A 58 -6.54 -3.72 9.27
N LEU A 59 -6.19 -2.52 8.88
CA LEU A 59 -7.15 -1.45 8.65
C LEU A 59 -7.65 -1.55 7.20
N PRO A 60 -8.96 -1.41 6.97
CA PRO A 60 -9.51 -1.51 5.64
C PRO A 60 -9.05 -0.33 4.76
N LYS A 61 -9.22 -0.50 3.48
CA LYS A 61 -9.30 0.61 2.54
C LYS A 61 -10.60 1.36 2.86
N ALA A 62 -10.48 2.63 3.23
CA ALA A 62 -11.63 3.44 3.61
C ALA A 62 -12.48 3.76 2.38
N GLU A 63 -13.73 3.34 2.37
CA GLU A 63 -14.67 3.59 1.27
C GLU A 63 -15.67 4.70 1.61
N THR A 64 -15.89 4.93 2.90
CA THR A 64 -16.83 5.91 3.43
C THR A 64 -16.14 6.90 4.36
N ASP A 65 -16.79 8.02 4.61
CA ASP A 65 -16.36 9.01 5.60
C ASP A 65 -16.28 8.41 7.01
N GLY A 66 -17.19 7.47 7.33
CA GLY A 66 -17.15 6.70 8.57
C GLY A 66 -15.90 5.85 8.70
N ASP A 67 -15.50 5.14 7.63
CA ASP A 67 -14.28 4.34 7.63
C ASP A 67 -13.03 5.20 7.86
N VAL A 68 -12.96 6.39 7.23
CA VAL A 68 -11.87 7.35 7.43
C VAL A 68 -11.81 7.78 8.88
N ARG A 69 -12.96 8.17 9.47
CA ARG A 69 -13.07 8.57 10.88
C ARG A 69 -12.59 7.46 11.81
N ASP A 70 -13.06 6.25 11.63
CA ASP A 70 -12.72 5.09 12.45
C ASP A 70 -11.23 4.74 12.37
N CYS A 71 -10.66 4.79 11.16
CA CYS A 71 -9.22 4.60 10.96
C CYS A 71 -8.41 5.66 11.72
N LEU A 72 -8.72 6.95 11.56
CA LEU A 72 -8.00 8.04 12.22
C LEU A 72 -8.14 8.00 13.74
N ALA A 73 -9.33 7.71 14.25
CA ALA A 73 -9.56 7.53 15.69
C ALA A 73 -8.72 6.38 16.26
N LEU A 74 -8.62 5.27 15.52
CA LEU A 74 -7.76 4.15 15.92
C LEU A 74 -6.27 4.52 15.88
N LEU A 75 -5.82 5.28 14.87
CA LEU A 75 -4.41 5.63 14.67
C LEU A 75 -3.94 6.79 15.54
N SER A 76 -4.86 7.60 16.07
CA SER A 76 -4.58 8.76 16.92
C SER A 76 -3.69 8.41 18.11
N GLY A 77 -2.55 9.08 18.24
CA GLY A 77 -1.57 8.86 19.30
C GLY A 77 -0.85 7.51 19.26
N ARG A 78 -0.94 6.76 18.16
CA ARG A 78 -0.37 5.42 18.05
C ARG A 78 0.68 5.29 16.96
N ARG A 79 1.50 4.27 17.11
CA ARG A 79 2.38 3.77 16.05
C ARG A 79 1.66 2.65 15.30
N HIS A 80 1.75 2.69 13.98
CA HIS A 80 1.21 1.67 13.10
C HIS A 80 2.23 1.28 12.03
N GLN A 81 1.95 0.25 11.29
CA GLN A 81 2.81 -0.29 10.24
C GLN A 81 2.14 -0.11 8.88
N VAL A 82 2.93 0.33 7.92
CA VAL A 82 2.57 0.34 6.50
C VAL A 82 3.47 -0.67 5.79
N MET A 83 2.86 -1.66 5.19
CA MET A 83 3.53 -2.74 4.47
C MET A 83 3.12 -2.70 3.02
N THR A 84 4.08 -2.49 2.12
CA THR A 84 3.84 -2.62 0.68
C THR A 84 4.62 -3.80 0.15
N ALA A 85 3.89 -4.76 -0.40
CA ALA A 85 4.47 -5.82 -1.19
C ALA A 85 4.57 -5.41 -2.65
N VAL A 86 5.70 -5.70 -3.26
CA VAL A 86 5.95 -5.51 -4.70
C VAL A 86 6.14 -6.87 -5.33
N ALA A 87 5.43 -7.16 -6.40
CA ALA A 87 5.55 -8.37 -7.21
C ALA A 87 5.98 -7.99 -8.63
N LEU A 88 7.03 -8.64 -9.11
CA LEU A 88 7.53 -8.50 -10.48
C LEU A 88 7.44 -9.87 -11.16
N LEU A 89 6.59 -9.96 -12.17
CA LEU A 89 6.47 -11.12 -13.03
C LEU A 89 7.26 -10.86 -14.32
N ALA A 90 8.26 -11.70 -14.57
CA ALA A 90 9.07 -11.62 -15.78
C ALA A 90 8.39 -12.31 -16.98
N PRO A 91 8.81 -11.99 -18.22
CA PRO A 91 8.24 -12.61 -19.43
C PRO A 91 8.34 -14.14 -19.48
N ASP A 92 9.34 -14.70 -18.81
CA ASP A 92 9.57 -16.15 -18.69
C ASP A 92 8.72 -16.84 -17.61
N GLY A 93 7.81 -16.09 -16.97
CA GLY A 93 6.92 -16.59 -15.93
C GLY A 93 7.50 -16.58 -14.52
N ARG A 94 8.77 -16.19 -14.32
CA ARG A 94 9.36 -16.09 -12.98
C ARG A 94 8.75 -14.92 -12.20
N LEU A 95 8.16 -15.23 -11.06
CA LEU A 95 7.57 -14.25 -10.14
C LEU A 95 8.52 -14.00 -8.96
N ARG A 96 8.92 -12.75 -8.77
CA ARG A 96 9.70 -12.31 -7.62
C ARG A 96 8.89 -11.31 -6.79
N THR A 97 9.00 -11.43 -5.48
CA THR A 97 8.31 -10.51 -4.56
C THR A 97 9.27 -9.93 -3.53
N ARG A 98 8.98 -8.72 -3.10
CA ARG A 98 9.65 -8.07 -1.97
C ARG A 98 8.60 -7.37 -1.12
N LEU A 99 8.90 -7.19 0.15
CA LEU A 99 8.05 -6.50 1.12
C LEU A 99 8.85 -5.38 1.78
N ALA A 100 8.34 -4.18 1.71
CA ALA A 100 8.82 -3.05 2.52
C ALA A 100 7.90 -2.86 3.73
N LEU A 101 8.51 -2.50 4.87
CA LEU A 101 7.81 -2.16 6.09
C LEU A 101 8.26 -0.79 6.56
N THR A 102 7.32 0.09 6.82
CA THR A 102 7.55 1.41 7.41
C THR A 102 6.67 1.55 8.64
N ARG A 103 7.24 2.09 9.72
CA ARG A 103 6.49 2.45 10.92
C ARG A 103 6.18 3.92 10.88
N VAL A 104 4.92 4.26 11.09
CA VAL A 104 4.43 5.64 11.17
C VAL A 104 3.84 5.86 12.55
N SER A 105 4.19 6.96 13.20
CA SER A 105 3.61 7.36 14.46
C SER A 105 2.77 8.61 14.26
N PHE A 106 1.51 8.56 14.66
CA PHE A 106 0.66 9.74 14.70
C PHE A 106 0.74 10.41 16.08
N ARG A 107 0.69 11.74 16.08
CA ARG A 107 0.35 12.47 17.30
C ARG A 107 -1.10 12.20 17.72
N ARG A 108 -1.48 12.58 18.93
CA ARG A 108 -2.89 12.54 19.32
C ARG A 108 -3.66 13.55 18.46
N LEU A 109 -4.75 13.10 17.87
CA LEU A 109 -5.66 13.91 17.06
C LEU A 109 -6.88 14.31 17.91
N THR A 110 -7.37 15.51 17.66
CA THR A 110 -8.63 15.99 18.23
C THR A 110 -9.79 15.67 17.30
N GLU A 111 -10.99 15.60 17.85
CA GLU A 111 -12.21 15.35 17.04
C GLU A 111 -12.42 16.39 15.93
N PRO A 112 -12.21 17.71 16.16
CA PRO A 112 -12.29 18.69 15.07
C PRO A 112 -11.27 18.45 13.93
N GLU A 113 -10.05 17.99 14.24
CA GLU A 113 -9.04 17.69 13.22
C GLU A 113 -9.44 16.48 12.38
N ILE A 114 -9.98 15.44 13.02
CA ILE A 114 -10.49 14.26 12.32
C ILE A 114 -11.66 14.67 11.43
N ALA A 115 -12.62 15.46 11.95
CA ALA A 115 -13.77 15.94 11.18
C ALA A 115 -13.35 16.75 9.95
N ALA A 116 -12.41 17.70 10.10
CA ALA A 116 -11.91 18.52 9.01
C ALA A 116 -11.15 17.70 7.95
N TYR A 117 -10.46 16.63 8.36
CA TYR A 117 -9.79 15.73 7.42
C TYR A 117 -10.80 14.88 6.63
N VAL A 118 -11.83 14.35 7.32
CA VAL A 118 -12.92 13.58 6.69
C VAL A 118 -13.65 14.45 5.66
N GLU A 119 -13.98 15.69 5.99
CA GLU A 119 -14.61 16.65 5.07
C GLU A 119 -13.78 16.87 3.80
N GLY A 120 -12.44 16.89 3.93
CA GLY A 120 -11.50 17.00 2.80
C GLY A 120 -11.46 15.78 1.88
N ARG A 121 -12.05 14.64 2.25
CA ARG A 121 -12.19 13.38 1.49
C ARG A 121 -10.88 12.76 0.99
N GLU A 122 -9.72 13.24 1.43
CA GLU A 122 -8.42 12.70 1.00
C GLU A 122 -8.18 11.25 1.44
N GLY A 123 -8.84 10.81 2.51
CA GLY A 123 -8.74 9.46 3.07
C GLY A 123 -9.53 8.41 2.30
N ILE A 124 -10.48 8.80 1.46
CA ILE A 124 -11.31 7.87 0.68
C ILE A 124 -10.43 7.11 -0.31
N GLY A 125 -10.63 5.80 -0.38
CA GLY A 125 -9.85 4.90 -1.22
C GLY A 125 -8.45 4.59 -0.70
N LYS A 126 -8.07 5.06 0.51
CA LYS A 126 -6.74 4.83 1.07
C LYS A 126 -6.74 3.75 2.14
N ALA A 127 -5.73 2.88 2.12
CA ALA A 127 -5.50 1.93 3.19
C ALA A 127 -5.25 2.68 4.51
N GLY A 128 -5.97 2.33 5.57
CA GLY A 128 -5.90 3.04 6.84
C GLY A 128 -6.49 4.46 6.84
N GLY A 129 -7.22 4.84 5.79
CA GLY A 129 -8.00 6.09 5.74
C GLY A 129 -7.19 7.38 5.66
N TYR A 130 -5.93 7.35 5.22
CA TYR A 130 -5.12 8.58 5.09
C TYR A 130 -4.14 8.55 3.92
N ALA A 131 -3.79 9.74 3.43
CA ALA A 131 -2.76 9.96 2.41
C ALA A 131 -1.63 10.80 3.02
N ILE A 132 -0.44 10.21 3.23
CA ILE A 132 0.70 10.89 3.86
C ILE A 132 1.22 12.07 3.03
N GLN A 133 1.05 12.04 1.71
CA GLN A 133 1.44 13.11 0.80
C GLN A 133 0.42 14.28 0.75
N GLY A 134 -0.67 14.19 1.51
CA GLY A 134 -1.71 15.20 1.59
C GLY A 134 -1.79 15.82 2.98
N ARG A 135 -2.98 16.26 3.36
CA ARG A 135 -3.23 16.95 4.65
C ARG A 135 -2.93 16.08 5.88
N ALA A 136 -2.90 14.74 5.74
CA ALA A 136 -2.58 13.85 6.85
C ALA A 136 -1.11 13.95 7.30
N GLU A 137 -0.23 14.59 6.53
CA GLU A 137 1.17 14.78 6.93
C GLU A 137 1.30 15.53 8.27
N VAL A 138 0.38 16.48 8.56
CA VAL A 138 0.38 17.21 9.85
C VAL A 138 0.06 16.32 11.06
N PHE A 139 -0.46 15.11 10.84
CA PHE A 139 -0.71 14.13 11.90
C PHE A 139 0.53 13.30 12.24
N VAL A 140 1.50 13.26 11.32
CA VAL A 140 2.69 12.41 11.43
C VAL A 140 3.67 13.02 12.41
N LYS A 141 4.02 12.26 13.44
CA LYS A 141 5.04 12.62 14.43
C LYS A 141 6.41 12.06 14.02
N ASP A 142 6.44 10.87 13.43
CA ASP A 142 7.67 10.15 13.11
C ASP A 142 7.42 9.10 12.02
N ILE A 143 8.41 8.91 11.15
CA ILE A 143 8.46 7.85 10.14
C ILE A 143 9.79 7.10 10.30
N SER A 144 9.70 5.78 10.49
CA SER A 144 10.86 4.89 10.50
C SER A 144 10.76 3.89 9.35
N GLY A 145 11.50 4.17 8.27
CA GLY A 145 11.47 3.41 7.02
C GLY A 145 11.39 4.31 5.78
N SER A 146 10.68 3.87 4.75
CA SER A 146 10.59 4.57 3.46
C SER A 146 9.28 5.36 3.35
N TYR A 147 9.40 6.67 3.07
CA TYR A 147 8.25 7.52 2.75
C TYR A 147 7.48 7.01 1.51
N SER A 148 8.21 6.66 0.43
CA SER A 148 7.58 6.14 -0.80
C SER A 148 6.86 4.81 -0.57
N ASN A 149 7.26 4.03 0.43
CA ASN A 149 6.50 2.86 0.87
C ASN A 149 5.14 3.26 1.44
N VAL A 150 5.08 4.31 2.25
CA VAL A 150 3.80 4.79 2.83
C VAL A 150 2.88 5.36 1.74
N VAL A 151 3.46 5.98 0.72
CA VAL A 151 2.70 6.46 -0.46
C VAL A 151 2.09 5.30 -1.26
N GLY A 152 2.75 4.12 -1.26
CA GLY A 152 2.22 2.90 -1.90
C GLY A 152 3.17 2.19 -2.86
N LEU A 153 4.37 2.74 -3.13
CA LEU A 153 5.39 2.06 -3.91
C LEU A 153 6.79 2.36 -3.34
N PRO A 154 7.45 1.39 -2.69
CA PRO A 154 8.79 1.59 -2.12
C PRO A 154 9.84 1.67 -3.25
N LEU A 155 10.16 2.89 -3.70
CA LEU A 155 10.93 3.13 -4.92
C LEU A 155 12.30 2.47 -4.92
N SER A 156 13.09 2.64 -3.86
CA SER A 156 14.43 2.02 -3.78
C SER A 156 14.38 0.50 -3.90
N LEU A 157 13.46 -0.13 -3.18
CA LEU A 157 13.27 -1.59 -3.24
C LEU A 157 12.79 -2.04 -4.63
N THR A 158 11.89 -1.27 -5.25
CA THR A 158 11.35 -1.55 -6.58
C THR A 158 12.44 -1.47 -7.65
N VAL A 159 13.28 -0.43 -7.60
CA VAL A 159 14.44 -0.28 -8.51
C VAL A 159 15.38 -1.47 -8.39
N LEU A 160 15.77 -1.86 -7.17
CA LEU A 160 16.64 -3.01 -6.95
C LEU A 160 16.02 -4.33 -7.44
N LEU A 161 14.70 -4.49 -7.31
CA LEU A 161 13.99 -5.66 -7.82
C LEU A 161 14.01 -5.70 -9.35
N LEU A 162 13.78 -4.57 -10.01
CA LEU A 162 13.80 -4.42 -11.47
C LEU A 162 15.22 -4.69 -12.02
N GLN A 163 16.25 -4.04 -11.45
CA GLN A 163 17.65 -4.24 -11.83
C GLN A 163 18.07 -5.71 -11.68
N GLY A 164 17.69 -6.36 -10.58
CA GLY A 164 17.96 -7.77 -10.34
C GLY A 164 17.25 -8.74 -11.31
N CYS A 165 16.34 -8.23 -12.14
CA CYS A 165 15.68 -8.94 -13.23
C CYS A 165 16.15 -8.49 -14.62
N GLY A 166 17.17 -7.64 -14.70
CA GLY A 166 17.72 -7.15 -15.96
C GLY A 166 16.89 -6.05 -16.62
N VAL A 167 15.96 -5.43 -15.88
CA VAL A 167 15.18 -4.28 -16.39
C VAL A 167 16.02 -3.01 -16.20
N PRO A 168 16.34 -2.26 -17.28
CA PRO A 168 17.07 -1.01 -17.17
C PRO A 168 16.19 0.04 -16.47
N VAL A 169 16.69 0.61 -15.40
CA VAL A 169 16.09 1.73 -14.67
C VAL A 169 17.18 2.77 -14.42
N PRO A 170 16.80 4.06 -14.38
CA PRO A 170 17.75 5.14 -14.13
C PRO A 170 18.52 4.97 -12.84
#